data_3523ae77d6798f56f0a177ad4379a958
#
_entry.id   3523ae77d6798f56f0a177ad4379a958
#
_cell.length_a   1.000
_cell.length_b   1.000
_cell.length_c   1.000
_cell.angle_alpha   90.00
_cell.angle_beta   90.00
_cell.angle_gamma   90.00
#
_symmetry.space_group_name_H-M   'P 1'
#
loop_
_entity.id
_entity.type
_entity.pdbx_description
1 polymer ?
#
loop_
_entity_poly.entity_id
_entity_poly.type
_entity_poly.pdbx_seq_one_letter_code
_entity_poly.pdbx_strand_id
1 'polypeptide(L)' 'MVGMTKIIRNRAQCLICGDIIESLSRHDFVTCTCGALSVDGGHSYIRRCFTKPEDYEELSELEKEDKE' A
#
# COMPACT_ATOMS: atom_id res chain seq x y z
N MET A 1 -19.42 -18.01 4.73
CA MET A 1 -19.06 -16.72 4.92
C MET A 1 -17.65 -16.39 4.58
N VAL A 2 -17.49 -15.31 3.98
CA VAL A 2 -16.21 -14.99 3.54
C VAL A 2 -15.36 -14.49 4.62
N GLY A 3 -14.18 -14.81 4.63
CA GLY A 3 -13.25 -14.34 5.59
C GLY A 3 -12.90 -12.91 5.34
N MET A 4 -12.51 -12.20 6.36
CA MET A 4 -12.09 -10.87 6.21
C MET A 4 -10.64 -10.83 5.90
N THR A 5 -10.24 -9.90 5.09
CA THR A 5 -8.84 -9.71 4.78
C THR A 5 -8.32 -8.63 5.69
N LYS A 6 -7.23 -8.95 6.39
CA LYS A 6 -6.57 -7.97 7.21
C LYS A 6 -5.36 -7.45 6.50
N ILE A 7 -5.11 -6.15 6.61
CA ILE A 7 -3.93 -5.54 6.01
C ILE A 7 -2.80 -5.67 7.02
N ILE A 8 -1.80 -6.49 6.68
CA ILE A 8 -0.63 -6.67 7.51
C ILE A 8 0.34 -5.54 7.26
N ARG A 9 0.57 -5.22 5.98
CA ARG A 9 1.42 -4.12 5.60
C ARG A 9 0.81 -3.39 4.44
N ASN A 10 0.78 -2.08 4.51
CA ASN A 10 0.24 -1.24 3.46
C ASN A 10 1.42 -0.49 2.86
N ARG A 11 2.03 -1.06 1.83
CA ARG A 11 3.24 -0.47 1.27
C ARG A 11 3.30 -0.69 -0.23
N ALA A 12 4.14 0.10 -0.87
CA ALA A 12 4.34 0.00 -2.31
C ALA A 12 5.71 0.58 -2.63
N GLN A 13 6.22 0.26 -3.79
CA GLN A 13 7.50 0.76 -4.23
C GLN A 13 7.32 1.65 -5.44
N CYS A 14 7.92 2.83 -5.40
CA CYS A 14 7.95 3.70 -6.55
C CYS A 14 9.04 3.19 -7.48
N LEU A 15 8.69 2.90 -8.71
CA LEU A 15 9.66 2.37 -9.67
C LEU A 15 10.47 3.47 -10.34
N ILE A 16 10.13 4.71 -10.09
CA ILE A 16 10.89 5.82 -10.63
C ILE A 16 12.05 6.17 -9.73
N CYS A 17 11.81 6.34 -8.44
CA CYS A 17 12.90 6.67 -7.52
C CYS A 17 13.37 5.49 -6.68
N GLY A 18 12.65 4.39 -6.71
CA GLY A 18 13.06 3.19 -5.99
C GLY A 18 12.65 3.13 -4.53
N ASP A 19 12.00 4.17 -4.01
CA ASP A 19 11.62 4.19 -2.62
C ASP A 19 10.53 3.18 -2.32
N ILE A 20 10.65 2.51 -1.18
CA ILE A 20 9.58 1.68 -0.67
C ILE A 20 8.96 2.46 0.47
N ILE A 21 7.67 2.77 0.35
CA ILE A 21 6.99 3.57 1.35
C ILE A 21 5.86 2.76 1.96
N GLU A 22 5.58 3.02 3.21
CA GLU A 22 4.61 2.24 3.95
C GLU A 22 3.73 3.15 4.78
N SER A 23 2.42 2.92 4.74
CA SER A 23 1.48 3.67 5.56
C SER A 23 1.23 2.86 6.82
N LEU A 24 1.54 3.44 7.96
CA LEU A 24 1.52 2.72 9.23
C LEU A 24 0.24 2.93 10.03
N SER A 25 -0.51 3.97 9.74
CA SER A 25 -1.75 4.20 10.46
C SER A 25 -2.80 4.72 9.49
N ARG A 26 -4.03 4.78 9.96
CA ARG A 26 -5.16 5.04 9.09
C ARG A 26 -5.04 6.34 8.30
N HIS A 27 -4.49 7.36 8.89
CA HIS A 27 -4.35 8.63 8.20
C HIS A 27 -2.91 8.98 7.86
N ASP A 28 -2.07 7.97 7.75
CA ASP A 28 -0.67 8.18 7.47
C ASP A 28 -0.45 8.24 5.96
N PHE A 29 -0.41 9.43 5.43
CA PHE A 29 -0.25 9.65 3.99
C PHE A 29 1.25 9.82 3.71
N VAL A 30 1.85 8.85 3.07
CA VAL A 30 3.29 8.83 2.84
C VAL A 30 3.59 8.95 1.36
N THR A 31 4.49 9.83 1.01
CA THR A 31 4.86 10.09 -0.38
C THR A 31 6.31 9.74 -0.61
N CYS A 32 6.62 9.15 -1.74
CA CYS A 32 8.01 8.79 -2.06
C CYS A 32 8.84 10.03 -2.36
N THR A 33 10.13 9.85 -2.44
CA THR A 33 11.06 10.96 -2.61
C THR A 33 10.78 11.76 -3.87
N CYS A 34 10.47 11.11 -4.98
CA CYS A 34 10.23 11.83 -6.23
C CYS A 34 8.80 12.36 -6.33
N GLY A 35 7.93 11.99 -5.41
CA GLY A 35 6.56 12.51 -5.41
C GLY A 35 5.60 11.80 -6.35
N ALA A 36 6.04 10.77 -7.05
CA ALA A 36 5.18 10.12 -8.04
C ALA A 36 4.23 9.12 -7.42
N LEU A 37 4.45 8.70 -6.18
CA LEU A 37 3.64 7.68 -5.53
C LEU A 37 3.36 8.07 -4.10
N SER A 38 2.14 7.84 -3.66
CA SER A 38 1.78 8.01 -2.26
C SER A 38 0.95 6.83 -1.81
N VAL A 39 1.06 6.49 -0.54
CA VAL A 39 0.27 5.42 0.06
C VAL A 39 -0.46 5.97 1.27
N ASP A 40 -1.63 5.43 1.54
CA ASP A 40 -2.46 5.93 2.62
C ASP A 40 -3.38 4.82 3.12
N GLY A 41 -3.91 4.96 4.31
CA GLY A 41 -4.90 4.04 4.84
C GLY A 41 -4.43 3.12 5.94
N GLY A 42 -3.12 2.99 6.13
CA GLY A 42 -2.58 2.14 7.17
C GLY A 42 -3.15 0.74 7.11
N HIS A 43 -3.67 0.27 8.24
CA HIS A 43 -4.25 -1.06 8.30
C HIS A 43 -5.77 -1.05 8.08
N SER A 44 -6.33 0.11 7.75
CA SER A 44 -7.77 0.22 7.57
C SER A 44 -8.17 0.07 6.12
N TYR A 45 -7.41 0.62 5.21
CA TYR A 45 -7.72 0.50 3.79
C TYR A 45 -6.45 0.80 3.00
N ILE A 46 -6.45 0.44 1.72
CA ILE A 46 -5.30 0.66 0.88
C ILE A 46 -5.68 1.71 -0.15
N ARG A 47 -4.95 2.81 -0.14
CA ARG A 47 -5.18 3.89 -1.07
C ARG A 47 -3.87 4.25 -1.72
N ARG A 48 -3.90 4.44 -3.03
CA ARG A 48 -2.71 4.76 -3.79
C ARG A 48 -2.95 5.99 -4.63
N CYS A 49 -1.96 6.89 -4.60
CA CYS A 49 -1.98 8.04 -5.48
C CYS A 49 -0.76 7.94 -6.38
N PHE A 50 -0.98 7.98 -7.68
CA PHE A 50 0.12 7.79 -8.62
C PHE A 50 -0.21 8.48 -9.93
N THR A 51 0.81 8.70 -10.76
CA THR A 51 0.61 9.26 -12.07
C THR A 51 0.26 8.18 -13.07
N LYS A 52 1.02 7.10 -13.06
CA LYS A 52 0.76 5.96 -13.94
C LYS A 52 0.87 4.69 -13.16
N PRO A 53 -0.04 3.74 -13.38
CA PRO A 53 -0.01 2.50 -12.59
C PRO A 53 1.25 1.68 -12.82
N GLU A 54 1.87 1.79 -13.98
CA GLU A 54 3.07 1.01 -14.24
C GLU A 54 4.29 1.59 -13.54
N ASP A 55 4.17 2.76 -12.90
CA ASP A 55 5.31 3.38 -12.25
C ASP A 55 5.42 2.98 -10.78
N TYR A 56 4.62 2.04 -10.32
CA TYR A 56 4.80 1.56 -8.96
C TYR A 56 4.44 0.09 -8.87
N GLU A 57 4.94 -0.54 -7.83
CA GLU A 57 4.63 -1.94 -7.57
C GLU A 57 3.97 -2.07 -6.22
N GLU A 58 2.88 -2.79 -6.16
CA GLU A 58 2.14 -2.98 -4.92
C GLU A 58 2.84 -4.04 -4.08
N LEU A 59 3.22 -3.69 -2.86
CA LEU A 59 3.94 -4.60 -1.99
C LEU A 59 3.21 -4.86 -0.68
N SER A 60 1.93 -4.53 -0.62
CA SER A 60 1.17 -4.75 0.60
C SER A 60 1.06 -6.22 0.91
N GLU A 61 1.00 -6.53 2.20
CA GLU A 61 0.79 -7.89 2.66
C GLU A 61 -0.55 -7.97 3.32
N LEU A 62 -1.33 -8.96 2.94
CA LEU A 62 -2.67 -9.13 3.45
C LEU A 62 -2.79 -10.51 4.09
N GLU A 63 -3.50 -10.57 5.20
CA GLU A 63 -3.77 -11.83 5.84
C GLU A 63 -5.12 -12.31 5.39
N LYS A 64 -5.22 -13.48 4.74
CA LYS A 64 -6.48 -14.00 4.34
C LYS A 64 -6.91 -15.02 5.30
N GLU A 65 -8.18 -15.01 5.63
CA GLU A 65 -8.70 -16.05 6.42
C GLU A 65 -8.99 -17.18 5.56
N ASP A 66 -8.23 -18.21 5.61
CA ASP A 66 -8.32 -19.26 4.71
C ASP A 66 -9.12 -20.32 5.25
N LYS A 67 -10.18 -20.59 4.77
CA LYS A 67 -10.92 -21.62 5.23
C LYS A 67 -10.97 -22.64 4.37
N GLU A 68 -10.81 -23.48 4.39
CA GLU A 68 -10.79 -24.41 3.48
C GLU A 68 -11.57 -25.20 3.61
#